data_6b1c0dc17b297fcfd2c05220e0c1014f
#
_entry.id   6b1c0dc17b297fcfd2c05220e0c1014f
#
_cell.length_a   1.000
_cell.length_b   1.000
_cell.length_c   1.000
_cell.angle_alpha   90.00
_cell.angle_beta   90.00
_cell.angle_gamma   90.00
#
_symmetry.space_group_name_H-M   'P 1'
#
loop_
_entity.id
_entity.type
_entity.pdbx_description
1 polymer ?
#
loop_
_entity_poly.entity_id
_entity_poly.type
_entity_poly.pdbx_seq_one_letter_code
_entity_poly.pdbx_strand_id
1 'polypeptide(L)'
;GHTVKNVNINTSGHYGPISWDANLGYDYASWTTNWTDASQLTYGKTLYDFRDGNIRIWTESGTRQRPKIRAVTQDHTTGEYNWRVYIPPMEMNSQVSIGAFLYYDDEHELDFEIGSGTAAARSAVNAQDDEVLMYITSQLNPEYLSIQPIQSGKWHDLRLSISETNDHKYFVKWIVNGAKVGSVKLEYGKEIPFGILCSLENLEFMGDAPSTREHYVLFNKMGFTPK
;
A
#
# COMPACT_ATOMS: atom_id res chain seq x y z
N GLY A 1 15.22 -2.80 -13.03
CA GLY A 1 14.56 -1.53 -13.28
C GLY A 1 13.05 -1.72 -13.47
N HIS A 2 12.29 -0.70 -13.19
CA HIS A 2 10.86 -0.75 -13.38
C HIS A 2 10.49 -0.38 -14.80
N THR A 3 9.64 -1.19 -15.45
CA THR A 3 8.97 -0.76 -16.66
C THR A 3 7.76 0.06 -16.23
N VAL A 4 7.76 1.35 -16.58
CA VAL A 4 6.66 2.25 -16.26
C VAL A 4 5.84 2.46 -17.53
N LYS A 5 4.53 2.22 -17.45
CA LYS A 5 3.60 2.47 -18.55
C LYS A 5 2.28 2.96 -17.99
N ASN A 6 1.55 3.73 -18.78
CA ASN A 6 0.23 4.19 -18.39
C ASN A 6 -0.70 3.01 -18.20
N VAL A 7 -1.44 3.05 -17.11
CA VAL A 7 -2.45 2.04 -16.78
C VAL A 7 -3.78 2.47 -17.37
N ASN A 8 -4.31 1.67 -18.29
CA ASN A 8 -5.66 1.87 -18.79
C ASN A 8 -6.60 0.96 -17.99
N ILE A 9 -7.07 1.46 -16.87
CA ILE A 9 -8.02 0.76 -16.02
C ILE A 9 -9.41 1.08 -16.51
N ASN A 10 -10.18 0.06 -16.86
CA ASN A 10 -11.53 0.25 -17.35
C ASN A 10 -12.44 0.77 -16.24
N THR A 11 -12.86 2.01 -16.38
CA THR A 11 -13.74 2.68 -15.44
C THR A 11 -15.16 2.80 -15.97
N SER A 12 -15.59 1.93 -16.88
CA SER A 12 -16.84 2.06 -17.64
C SER A 12 -18.11 2.04 -16.77
N GLY A 13 -18.16 2.89 -15.80
CA GLY A 13 -19.37 3.41 -15.25
C GLY A 13 -20.15 2.59 -14.28
N HIS A 14 -19.80 1.40 -13.97
CA HIS A 14 -20.51 0.68 -12.97
C HIS A 14 -20.19 1.06 -11.57
N TYR A 15 -19.12 1.78 -11.39
CA TYR A 15 -18.49 1.88 -10.10
C TYR A 15 -18.51 3.32 -9.71
N GLY A 16 -19.05 3.64 -8.61
CA GLY A 16 -18.95 4.96 -8.07
C GLY A 16 -17.47 5.41 -7.97
N PRO A 17 -17.19 6.62 -7.56
CA PRO A 17 -15.83 7.11 -7.39
C PRO A 17 -15.11 6.27 -6.34
N ILE A 18 -14.22 5.42 -6.81
CA ILE A 18 -13.44 4.51 -5.98
C ILE A 18 -12.00 4.94 -5.91
N SER A 19 -11.63 5.88 -6.72
CA SER A 19 -10.32 6.48 -6.70
C SER A 19 -10.30 7.61 -5.69
N TRP A 20 -9.57 8.63 -6.02
CA TRP A 20 -9.51 9.83 -5.24
C TRP A 20 -10.89 10.50 -5.21
N ASP A 21 -11.36 10.81 -4.02
CA ASP A 21 -12.53 11.64 -3.82
C ASP A 21 -12.30 13.00 -4.48
N ALA A 22 -13.34 13.62 -5.04
CA ALA A 22 -13.24 14.94 -5.67
C ALA A 22 -12.73 16.01 -4.70
N ASN A 23 -13.05 15.90 -3.41
CA ASN A 23 -12.54 16.78 -2.37
C ASN A 23 -11.06 16.55 -2.07
N LEU A 24 -10.52 15.43 -2.50
CA LEU A 24 -9.11 15.08 -2.36
C LEU A 24 -8.31 15.39 -3.63
N GLY A 25 -8.91 16.03 -4.62
CA GLY A 25 -8.25 16.42 -5.85
C GLY A 25 -8.24 15.36 -6.95
N TYR A 26 -8.83 14.21 -6.69
CA TYR A 26 -8.94 13.14 -7.68
C TYR A 26 -10.35 12.60 -7.69
N ASP A 27 -10.86 12.33 -8.88
CA ASP A 27 -12.17 11.72 -9.07
C ASP A 27 -12.06 10.40 -9.80
N TYR A 28 -13.20 9.78 -10.01
CA TYR A 28 -13.30 8.51 -10.69
C TYR A 28 -12.72 8.55 -12.12
N ALA A 29 -12.96 9.64 -12.84
CA ALA A 29 -12.47 9.77 -14.22
C ALA A 29 -10.94 9.90 -14.27
N SER A 30 -10.34 10.56 -13.31
CA SER A 30 -8.89 10.74 -13.28
C SER A 30 -8.14 9.48 -12.90
N TRP A 31 -8.81 8.48 -12.37
CA TRP A 31 -8.21 7.20 -12.00
C TRP A 31 -7.48 6.55 -13.17
N THR A 32 -8.04 6.60 -14.38
CA THR A 32 -7.44 6.00 -15.56
C THR A 32 -6.21 6.72 -16.07
N THR A 33 -6.06 7.99 -15.73
CA THR A 33 -5.00 8.85 -16.27
C THR A 33 -3.91 9.17 -15.25
N ASN A 34 -4.19 8.97 -13.97
CA ASN A 34 -3.29 9.35 -12.88
C ASN A 34 -2.45 8.21 -12.32
N TRP A 35 -2.54 7.04 -12.90
CA TRP A 35 -1.81 5.86 -12.44
C TRP A 35 -0.98 5.25 -13.56
N THR A 36 0.10 4.63 -13.16
CA THR A 36 1.01 3.95 -14.08
C THR A 36 1.47 2.62 -13.48
N ASP A 37 1.83 1.69 -14.35
CA ASP A 37 2.36 0.39 -13.94
C ASP A 37 3.76 0.57 -13.35
N ALA A 38 3.96 0.02 -12.15
CA ALA A 38 5.26 -0.03 -11.48
C ALA A 38 5.63 -1.45 -11.08
N SER A 39 5.00 -2.44 -11.72
CA SER A 39 5.17 -3.85 -11.39
C SER A 39 6.60 -4.36 -11.65
N GLN A 40 7.00 -5.35 -10.87
CA GLN A 40 8.26 -6.08 -11.02
C GLN A 40 7.97 -7.57 -11.10
N LEU A 41 8.81 -8.31 -11.81
CA LEU A 41 8.77 -9.77 -11.90
C LEU A 41 7.41 -10.32 -12.37
N THR A 42 6.74 -9.59 -13.24
CA THR A 42 5.46 -10.02 -13.83
C THR A 42 5.64 -10.56 -15.24
N TYR A 43 6.82 -10.39 -15.82
CA TYR A 43 7.20 -10.95 -17.14
C TYR A 43 6.18 -10.64 -18.23
N GLY A 44 5.75 -9.40 -18.30
CA GLY A 44 4.81 -8.92 -19.31
C GLY A 44 3.33 -9.14 -18.98
N LYS A 45 3.02 -9.79 -17.87
CA LYS A 45 1.63 -9.94 -17.43
C LYS A 45 1.13 -8.70 -16.74
N THR A 46 -0.14 -8.39 -16.95
CA THR A 46 -0.87 -7.35 -16.22
C THR A 46 -1.67 -8.03 -15.12
N LEU A 47 -1.27 -7.84 -13.87
CA LEU A 47 -1.85 -8.52 -12.71
C LEU A 47 -2.66 -7.56 -11.85
N TYR A 48 -3.38 -6.69 -12.48
CA TYR A 48 -4.36 -5.80 -11.86
C TYR A 48 -5.47 -5.53 -12.87
N ASP A 49 -6.68 -5.34 -12.36
CA ASP A 49 -7.81 -4.89 -13.15
C ASP A 49 -8.76 -4.05 -12.28
N PHE A 50 -9.73 -3.47 -12.95
CA PHE A 50 -10.78 -2.71 -12.32
C PHE A 50 -12.05 -3.56 -12.34
N ARG A 51 -12.54 -3.94 -11.15
CA ARG A 51 -13.64 -4.87 -11.04
C ARG A 51 -14.55 -4.51 -9.86
N ASP A 52 -15.86 -4.42 -10.12
CA ASP A 52 -16.88 -4.19 -9.11
C ASP A 52 -16.60 -2.97 -8.21
N GLY A 53 -16.10 -1.89 -8.83
CA GLY A 53 -15.80 -0.66 -8.12
C GLY A 53 -14.45 -0.65 -7.41
N ASN A 54 -13.64 -1.69 -7.56
CA ASN A 54 -12.35 -1.83 -6.89
C ASN A 54 -11.23 -2.00 -7.90
N ILE A 55 -10.04 -1.60 -7.53
CA ILE A 55 -8.85 -2.13 -8.17
C ILE A 55 -8.53 -3.44 -7.48
N ARG A 56 -8.45 -4.49 -8.27
CA ARG A 56 -7.98 -5.79 -7.84
C ARG A 56 -6.54 -5.97 -8.31
N ILE A 57 -5.66 -6.36 -7.42
CA ILE A 57 -4.28 -6.75 -7.73
C ILE A 57 -4.12 -8.19 -7.27
N TRP A 58 -3.46 -9.02 -8.07
CA TRP A 58 -3.28 -10.42 -7.70
C TRP A 58 -1.90 -10.94 -8.08
N THR A 59 -1.52 -12.04 -7.43
CA THR A 59 -0.32 -12.82 -7.74
C THR A 59 -0.72 -14.24 -8.06
N GLU A 60 -0.02 -14.85 -8.98
CA GLU A 60 -0.26 -16.24 -9.37
C GLU A 60 0.46 -17.21 -8.44
N SER A 61 -0.09 -18.41 -8.34
CA SER A 61 0.46 -19.48 -7.51
C SER A 61 1.93 -19.78 -7.85
N GLY A 62 2.74 -19.93 -6.83
CA GLY A 62 4.13 -20.36 -6.96
C GLY A 62 5.08 -19.34 -7.59
N THR A 63 4.66 -18.10 -7.74
CA THR A 63 5.48 -17.06 -8.39
C THR A 63 6.07 -16.10 -7.36
N ARG A 64 7.04 -15.31 -7.84
CA ARG A 64 7.63 -14.21 -7.06
C ARG A 64 7.16 -12.84 -7.57
N GLN A 65 6.02 -12.81 -8.22
CA GLN A 65 5.47 -11.62 -8.85
C GLN A 65 5.27 -10.49 -7.83
N ARG A 66 5.47 -9.26 -8.31
CA ARG A 66 5.34 -8.04 -7.51
C ARG A 66 4.52 -6.99 -8.27
N PRO A 67 3.23 -7.26 -8.54
CA PRO A 67 2.38 -6.28 -9.22
C PRO A 67 2.11 -5.06 -8.34
N LYS A 68 2.21 -3.88 -8.96
CA LYS A 68 1.91 -2.61 -8.30
C LYS A 68 1.60 -1.53 -9.30
N ILE A 69 0.86 -0.54 -8.84
CA ILE A 69 0.58 0.69 -9.57
C ILE A 69 1.01 1.89 -8.74
N ARG A 70 1.37 2.95 -9.41
CA ARG A 70 1.83 4.20 -8.81
C ARG A 70 1.08 5.36 -9.42
N ALA A 71 0.77 6.39 -8.62
CA ALA A 71 0.30 7.66 -9.15
C ALA A 71 1.35 8.22 -10.12
N VAL A 72 0.89 8.76 -11.24
CA VAL A 72 1.79 9.31 -12.28
C VAL A 72 2.63 10.44 -11.70
N THR A 73 2.00 11.37 -10.97
CA THR A 73 2.71 12.46 -10.31
C THR A 73 3.39 11.99 -9.03
N GLN A 74 4.56 12.52 -8.74
CA GLN A 74 5.37 12.16 -7.58
C GLN A 74 5.80 13.43 -6.85
N ASP A 75 4.84 14.30 -6.58
CA ASP A 75 5.07 15.63 -6.02
C ASP A 75 4.29 15.86 -4.71
N HIS A 76 3.85 14.78 -4.07
CA HIS A 76 3.02 14.85 -2.87
C HIS A 76 3.89 15.06 -1.64
N THR A 77 3.46 15.96 -0.77
CA THR A 77 4.19 16.30 0.46
C THR A 77 3.28 16.16 1.68
N THR A 78 3.10 17.23 2.45
CA THR A 78 2.22 17.18 3.64
C THR A 78 0.76 17.02 3.25
N GLY A 79 0.03 16.27 4.05
CA GLY A 79 -1.40 16.02 3.83
C GLY A 79 -1.85 14.68 4.39
N GLU A 80 -3.05 14.31 4.01
CA GLU A 80 -3.67 13.04 4.39
C GLU A 80 -3.69 12.10 3.19
N TYR A 81 -3.14 10.91 3.36
CA TYR A 81 -3.09 9.85 2.35
C TYR A 81 -3.96 8.70 2.82
N ASN A 82 -4.92 8.29 2.02
CA ASN A 82 -5.90 7.29 2.41
C ASN A 82 -5.97 6.14 1.42
N TRP A 83 -6.02 4.91 1.95
CA TRP A 83 -6.31 3.70 1.18
C TRP A 83 -7.40 2.94 1.93
N ARG A 84 -8.46 2.57 1.23
CA ARG A 84 -9.41 1.60 1.74
C ARG A 84 -9.11 0.25 1.12
N VAL A 85 -8.80 -0.73 1.92
CA VAL A 85 -8.29 -2.02 1.47
C VAL A 85 -9.13 -3.17 2.04
N TYR A 86 -9.45 -4.14 1.18
CA TYR A 86 -9.95 -5.42 1.62
C TYR A 86 -8.78 -6.39 1.73
N ILE A 87 -8.59 -6.91 2.94
CA ILE A 87 -7.55 -7.90 3.24
C ILE A 87 -8.18 -9.28 3.22
N PRO A 88 -8.01 -10.08 2.17
CA PRO A 88 -8.55 -11.44 2.17
C PRO A 88 -7.80 -12.35 3.13
N PRO A 89 -8.34 -13.51 3.46
CA PRO A 89 -7.54 -14.55 4.13
C PRO A 89 -6.30 -14.86 3.30
N MET A 90 -5.16 -14.97 3.97
CA MET A 90 -3.87 -15.18 3.32
C MET A 90 -3.26 -16.50 3.77
N GLU A 91 -2.54 -17.15 2.85
CA GLU A 91 -1.83 -18.39 3.17
C GLU A 91 -0.74 -18.10 4.20
N MET A 92 -0.71 -18.91 5.25
CA MET A 92 0.28 -18.76 6.33
C MET A 92 1.70 -18.94 5.80
N ASN A 93 2.60 -18.10 6.29
CA ASN A 93 4.02 -18.14 5.96
C ASN A 93 4.33 -17.92 4.46
N SER A 94 3.39 -17.33 3.71
CA SER A 94 3.63 -16.92 2.33
C SER A 94 4.33 -15.57 2.28
N GLN A 95 5.06 -15.31 1.21
CA GLN A 95 5.77 -14.05 0.98
C GLN A 95 4.86 -12.94 0.49
N VAL A 96 3.58 -13.22 0.27
CA VAL A 96 2.63 -12.23 -0.25
C VAL A 96 2.40 -11.11 0.75
N SER A 97 2.58 -9.88 0.31
CA SER A 97 2.45 -8.67 1.12
C SER A 97 1.63 -7.63 0.37
N ILE A 98 0.56 -7.15 1.00
CA ILE A 98 -0.21 -6.02 0.51
C ILE A 98 0.58 -4.75 0.85
N GLY A 99 0.77 -3.87 -0.12
CA GLY A 99 1.44 -2.60 0.09
C GLY A 99 0.53 -1.41 -0.15
N ALA A 100 0.55 -0.48 0.78
CA ALA A 100 -0.01 0.87 0.64
C ALA A 100 1.08 1.80 1.16
N PHE A 101 1.71 2.57 0.27
CA PHE A 101 2.93 3.25 0.65
C PHE A 101 3.24 4.49 -0.16
N LEU A 102 4.14 5.29 0.41
CA LEU A 102 4.70 6.49 -0.20
C LEU A 102 6.17 6.24 -0.47
N TYR A 103 6.64 6.61 -1.64
CA TYR A 103 7.97 6.27 -2.11
C TYR A 103 8.63 7.45 -2.83
N TYR A 104 9.87 7.73 -2.47
CA TYR A 104 10.76 8.60 -3.22
C TYR A 104 11.96 7.79 -3.73
N ASP A 105 12.64 7.12 -2.83
CA ASP A 105 13.72 6.16 -3.09
C ASP A 105 13.79 5.14 -1.94
N ASP A 106 14.72 4.23 -1.98
CA ASP A 106 14.82 3.14 -0.99
C ASP A 106 15.17 3.64 0.43
N GLU A 107 15.63 4.87 0.56
CA GLU A 107 15.94 5.48 1.85
C GLU A 107 14.83 6.41 2.37
N HIS A 108 13.85 6.73 1.52
CA HIS A 108 12.75 7.65 1.83
C HIS A 108 11.43 7.01 1.41
N GLU A 109 10.92 6.15 2.26
CA GLU A 109 9.75 5.34 2.00
C GLU A 109 8.97 5.13 3.30
N LEU A 110 7.64 5.23 3.22
CA LEU A 110 6.72 5.05 4.35
C LEU A 110 5.69 4.01 3.95
N ASP A 111 5.53 2.96 4.77
CA ASP A 111 4.77 1.80 4.38
C ASP A 111 3.68 1.38 5.36
N PHE A 112 2.60 0.87 4.78
CA PHE A 112 1.83 -0.23 5.34
C PHE A 112 2.16 -1.47 4.50
N GLU A 113 2.63 -2.53 5.14
CA GLU A 113 2.88 -3.82 4.49
C GLU A 113 2.17 -4.92 5.27
N ILE A 114 1.26 -5.64 4.61
CA ILE A 114 0.33 -6.53 5.28
C ILE A 114 0.38 -7.91 4.65
N GLY A 115 0.69 -8.91 5.48
CA GLY A 115 0.78 -10.30 5.05
C GLY A 115 0.69 -11.26 6.22
N SER A 116 0.84 -12.54 5.95
CA SER A 116 0.72 -13.53 7.02
C SER A 116 1.76 -13.35 8.13
N GLY A 117 2.96 -12.96 7.74
CA GLY A 117 4.12 -12.99 8.62
C GLY A 117 4.67 -14.41 8.78
N THR A 118 5.93 -14.49 9.22
CA THR A 118 6.55 -15.77 9.59
C THR A 118 5.95 -16.28 10.91
N ALA A 119 6.13 -17.56 11.20
CA ALA A 119 5.68 -18.13 12.47
C ALA A 119 6.27 -17.39 13.68
N ALA A 120 7.55 -17.01 13.61
CA ALA A 120 8.21 -16.27 14.67
C ALA A 120 7.62 -14.87 14.86
N ALA A 121 7.38 -14.14 13.76
CA ALA A 121 6.80 -12.81 13.84
C ALA A 121 5.37 -12.85 14.38
N ARG A 122 4.57 -13.83 13.97
CA ARG A 122 3.21 -14.04 14.46
C ARG A 122 3.19 -14.35 15.95
N SER A 123 4.07 -15.23 16.40
CA SER A 123 4.20 -15.57 17.80
C SER A 123 4.57 -14.36 18.66
N ALA A 124 5.48 -13.53 18.17
CA ALA A 124 5.96 -12.35 18.89
C ALA A 124 4.84 -11.33 19.19
N VAL A 125 3.80 -11.27 18.35
CA VAL A 125 2.66 -10.36 18.53
C VAL A 125 1.38 -11.09 18.92
N ASN A 126 1.46 -12.39 19.21
CA ASN A 126 0.31 -13.22 19.58
C ASN A 126 -0.83 -13.14 18.57
N ALA A 127 -0.51 -13.26 17.28
CA ALA A 127 -1.51 -13.18 16.21
C ALA A 127 -2.45 -14.39 16.27
N GLN A 128 -3.74 -14.12 16.04
CA GLN A 128 -4.78 -15.16 16.02
C GLN A 128 -4.93 -15.70 14.58
N ASP A 129 -5.65 -16.83 14.43
CA ASP A 129 -5.78 -17.51 13.14
C ASP A 129 -6.50 -16.66 12.07
N ASP A 130 -7.38 -15.74 12.47
CA ASP A 130 -8.11 -14.83 11.61
C ASP A 130 -7.39 -13.48 11.43
N GLU A 131 -6.16 -13.38 11.87
CA GLU A 131 -5.34 -12.19 11.77
C GLU A 131 -4.13 -12.42 10.88
N VAL A 132 -3.73 -11.33 10.19
CA VAL A 132 -2.45 -11.20 9.50
C VAL A 132 -1.63 -10.14 10.20
N LEU A 133 -0.40 -9.90 9.76
CA LEU A 133 0.47 -8.90 10.36
C LEU A 133 0.52 -7.65 9.50
N MET A 134 0.46 -6.52 10.17
CA MET A 134 0.65 -5.21 9.56
C MET A 134 1.98 -4.64 10.05
N TYR A 135 2.89 -4.42 9.10
CA TYR A 135 4.16 -3.75 9.33
C TYR A 135 3.96 -2.29 8.96
N ILE A 136 4.16 -1.39 9.89
CA ILE A 136 4.22 0.04 9.62
C ILE A 136 5.65 0.49 9.72
N THR A 137 6.18 1.11 8.66
CA THR A 137 7.62 1.34 8.55
C THR A 137 7.95 2.71 7.96
N SER A 138 9.04 3.29 8.45
CA SER A 138 9.88 4.22 7.71
C SER A 138 11.18 3.47 7.41
N GLN A 139 11.58 3.39 6.15
CA GLN A 139 12.72 2.56 5.76
C GLN A 139 14.02 3.08 6.33
N LEU A 140 14.26 4.38 6.25
CA LEU A 140 15.40 5.06 6.84
C LEU A 140 15.05 6.53 7.16
N ASN A 141 15.94 7.20 7.82
CA ASN A 141 15.93 8.66 8.06
C ASN A 141 14.72 9.16 8.89
N PRO A 142 14.40 8.58 10.03
CA PRO A 142 15.02 7.41 10.66
C PRO A 142 14.32 6.12 10.28
N GLU A 143 14.97 5.00 10.55
CA GLU A 143 14.31 3.70 10.53
C GLU A 143 13.27 3.64 11.64
N TYR A 144 12.07 3.16 11.30
CA TYR A 144 10.99 2.95 12.24
C TYR A 144 10.23 1.70 11.81
N LEU A 145 9.90 0.86 12.78
CA LEU A 145 9.15 -0.37 12.53
C LEU A 145 8.23 -0.65 13.70
N SER A 146 6.96 -0.92 13.42
CA SER A 146 6.04 -1.51 14.36
C SER A 146 5.27 -2.63 13.66
N ILE A 147 5.11 -3.76 14.33
CA ILE A 147 4.39 -4.91 13.79
C ILE A 147 3.16 -5.14 14.67
N GLN A 148 1.99 -5.18 14.05
CA GLN A 148 0.73 -5.30 14.75
C GLN A 148 -0.19 -6.28 14.02
N PRO A 149 -0.98 -7.09 14.74
CA PRO A 149 -1.98 -7.91 14.08
C PRO A 149 -3.12 -7.05 13.52
N ILE A 150 -3.68 -7.50 12.41
CA ILE A 150 -4.85 -6.89 11.79
C ILE A 150 -5.75 -8.01 11.26
N GLN A 151 -7.06 -7.84 11.39
CA GLN A 151 -7.98 -8.90 11.02
C GLN A 151 -8.07 -9.07 9.50
N SER A 152 -7.99 -10.30 9.02
CA SER A 152 -8.24 -10.66 7.62
C SER A 152 -9.74 -10.85 7.35
N GLY A 153 -10.10 -10.91 6.07
CA GLY A 153 -11.50 -11.07 5.67
C GLY A 153 -12.36 -9.83 5.85
N LYS A 154 -11.74 -8.65 5.96
CA LYS A 154 -12.43 -7.39 6.21
C LYS A 154 -11.85 -6.23 5.43
N TRP A 155 -12.66 -5.19 5.26
CA TRP A 155 -12.22 -3.88 4.80
C TRP A 155 -11.59 -3.10 5.95
N HIS A 156 -10.52 -2.38 5.62
CA HIS A 156 -9.84 -1.48 6.57
C HIS A 156 -9.54 -0.15 5.90
N ASP A 157 -9.56 0.92 6.70
CA ASP A 157 -9.12 2.23 6.27
C ASP A 157 -7.70 2.48 6.79
N LEU A 158 -6.77 2.67 5.86
CA LEU A 158 -5.37 2.97 6.16
C LEU A 158 -5.10 4.43 5.83
N ARG A 159 -4.44 5.14 6.74
CA ARG A 159 -4.10 6.55 6.52
C ARG A 159 -2.68 6.84 6.98
N LEU A 160 -1.96 7.58 6.15
CA LEU A 160 -0.75 8.29 6.55
C LEU A 160 -1.09 9.77 6.66
N SER A 161 -0.91 10.34 7.84
CA SER A 161 -1.10 11.77 8.09
C SER A 161 0.27 12.41 8.24
N ILE A 162 0.60 13.32 7.33
CA ILE A 162 1.92 13.95 7.30
C ILE A 162 1.78 15.44 7.50
N SER A 163 2.42 15.94 8.55
CA SER A 163 2.49 17.37 8.85
C SER A 163 3.95 17.84 8.83
N GLU A 164 4.15 19.15 8.78
CA GLU A 164 5.47 19.75 8.84
C GLU A 164 5.73 20.26 10.25
N THR A 165 6.90 19.93 10.78
CA THR A 165 7.39 20.45 12.08
C THR A 165 7.95 21.85 11.94
N ASN A 166 8.21 22.52 13.06
CA ASN A 166 8.78 23.88 13.05
C ASN A 166 10.18 23.95 12.42
N ASP A 167 10.93 22.85 12.43
CA ASP A 167 12.22 22.75 11.78
C ASP A 167 12.14 22.17 10.35
N HIS A 168 10.96 22.25 9.75
CA HIS A 168 10.72 21.85 8.36
C HIS A 168 10.97 20.38 8.06
N LYS A 169 10.70 19.50 9.01
CA LYS A 169 10.73 18.06 8.84
C LYS A 169 9.33 17.51 8.77
N TYR A 170 9.18 16.31 8.21
CA TYR A 170 7.91 15.61 8.26
C TYR A 170 7.67 14.98 9.63
N PHE A 171 6.44 15.07 10.10
CA PHE A 171 5.93 14.26 11.19
C PHE A 171 4.84 13.35 10.65
N VAL A 172 4.99 12.04 10.81
CA VAL A 172 4.14 11.02 10.22
C VAL A 172 3.36 10.29 11.29
N LYS A 173 2.06 10.11 11.02
CA LYS A 173 1.19 9.23 11.83
C LYS A 173 0.62 8.16 10.93
N TRP A 174 0.67 6.90 11.38
CA TRP A 174 -0.06 5.78 10.79
C TRP A 174 -1.38 5.65 11.52
N ILE A 175 -2.48 5.65 10.78
CA ILE A 175 -3.83 5.59 11.34
C ILE A 175 -4.58 4.46 10.65
N VAL A 176 -5.18 3.57 11.44
CA VAL A 176 -5.92 2.40 10.97
C VAL A 176 -7.32 2.44 11.56
N ASN A 177 -8.34 2.47 10.70
CA ASN A 177 -9.74 2.53 11.13
C ASN A 177 -9.99 3.65 12.13
N GLY A 178 -9.37 4.82 11.91
CA GLY A 178 -9.51 5.99 12.74
C GLY A 178 -8.61 6.05 13.98
N ALA A 179 -7.84 5.00 14.28
CA ALA A 179 -6.98 4.96 15.45
C ALA A 179 -5.51 5.10 15.06
N LYS A 180 -4.77 5.97 15.76
CA LYS A 180 -3.33 6.10 15.58
C LYS A 180 -2.64 4.84 16.09
N VAL A 181 -1.84 4.20 15.23
CA VAL A 181 -1.10 2.98 15.57
C VAL A 181 0.41 3.18 15.60
N GLY A 182 0.89 4.32 15.16
CA GLY A 182 2.30 4.67 15.22
C GLY A 182 2.55 6.09 14.75
N SER A 183 3.73 6.62 15.08
CA SER A 183 4.16 7.93 14.61
C SER A 183 5.67 8.06 14.70
N VAL A 184 6.23 8.92 13.85
CA VAL A 184 7.66 9.22 13.87
C VAL A 184 7.92 10.60 13.26
N LYS A 185 8.91 11.31 13.79
CA LYS A 185 9.47 12.49 13.15
C LYS A 185 10.57 12.04 12.19
N LEU A 186 10.48 12.44 10.92
CA LEU A 186 11.49 12.11 9.92
C LEU A 186 12.66 13.09 9.98
N GLU A 187 13.76 12.68 9.40
CA GLU A 187 14.97 13.51 9.27
C GLU A 187 14.97 14.32 7.97
N TYR A 188 13.88 14.30 7.22
CA TYR A 188 13.69 15.03 5.97
C TYR A 188 12.29 15.64 5.93
N GLY A 189 12.07 16.51 4.97
CA GLY A 189 10.82 17.24 4.80
C GLY A 189 10.47 17.38 3.33
N LYS A 190 9.87 18.51 2.96
CA LYS A 190 9.27 18.74 1.63
C LYS A 190 10.26 18.70 0.46
N GLU A 191 11.58 18.72 0.72
CA GLU A 191 12.57 18.47 -0.31
C GLU A 191 12.52 17.05 -0.86
N ILE A 192 11.85 16.16 -0.14
CA ILE A 192 11.57 14.78 -0.57
C ILE A 192 10.07 14.63 -0.80
N PRO A 193 9.57 14.83 -2.03
CA PRO A 193 8.18 14.57 -2.36
C PRO A 193 7.96 13.10 -2.65
N PHE A 194 6.72 12.64 -2.52
CA PHE A 194 6.39 11.23 -2.62
C PHE A 194 5.56 10.89 -3.85
N GLY A 195 5.80 9.70 -4.41
CA GLY A 195 4.83 8.97 -5.20
C GLY A 195 3.93 8.13 -4.28
N ILE A 196 2.72 7.85 -4.74
CA ILE A 196 1.71 7.08 -4.01
C ILE A 196 1.53 5.74 -4.72
N LEU A 197 1.63 4.65 -3.98
CA LEU A 197 1.57 3.30 -4.54
C LEU A 197 0.58 2.41 -3.79
N CYS A 198 0.09 1.41 -4.52
CA CYS A 198 -0.56 0.26 -3.92
C CYS A 198 -0.11 -1.01 -4.67
N SER A 199 -0.03 -2.11 -3.95
CA SER A 199 0.63 -3.31 -4.47
C SER A 199 0.17 -4.59 -3.79
N LEU A 200 0.51 -5.69 -4.44
CA LEU A 200 0.56 -7.01 -3.83
C LEU A 200 1.86 -7.65 -4.27
N GLU A 201 2.82 -7.79 -3.37
CA GLU A 201 4.17 -8.20 -3.73
C GLU A 201 4.61 -9.42 -2.96
N ASN A 202 5.41 -10.28 -3.60
CA ASN A 202 6.14 -11.31 -2.88
C ASN A 202 7.39 -10.69 -2.28
N LEU A 203 7.46 -10.62 -0.94
CA LEU A 203 8.58 -10.03 -0.20
C LEU A 203 9.14 -11.06 0.77
N GLU A 204 10.44 -11.28 0.73
CA GLU A 204 11.10 -12.34 1.48
C GLU A 204 10.91 -12.24 2.99
N PHE A 205 10.84 -11.01 3.54
CA PHE A 205 10.67 -10.85 4.97
C PHE A 205 9.30 -11.29 5.48
N MET A 206 8.30 -11.35 4.61
CA MET A 206 6.91 -11.62 4.99
C MET A 206 6.63 -13.10 5.23
N GLY A 207 7.41 -13.98 4.64
CA GLY A 207 7.21 -15.41 4.78
C GLY A 207 8.38 -16.21 4.21
N ASP A 208 8.39 -17.52 4.46
CA ASP A 208 9.50 -18.38 4.07
C ASP A 208 9.47 -18.81 2.61
N ALA A 209 8.32 -18.73 1.95
CA ALA A 209 8.18 -19.17 0.57
C ALA A 209 7.08 -18.40 -0.17
N PRO A 210 7.14 -18.37 -1.50
CA PRO A 210 6.01 -17.88 -2.31
C PRO A 210 4.74 -18.67 -2.02
N SER A 211 3.61 -18.03 -2.25
CA SER A 211 2.30 -18.66 -2.03
C SER A 211 2.11 -19.87 -2.95
N THR A 212 1.47 -20.91 -2.44
CA THR A 212 1.08 -22.10 -3.23
C THR A 212 -0.26 -21.94 -3.94
N ARG A 213 -0.93 -20.80 -3.76
CA ARG A 213 -2.20 -20.47 -4.42
C ARG A 213 -2.21 -19.01 -4.84
N GLU A 214 -3.18 -18.66 -5.70
CA GLU A 214 -3.40 -17.28 -6.07
C GLU A 214 -3.79 -16.45 -4.85
N HIS A 215 -3.27 -15.23 -4.76
CA HIS A 215 -3.68 -14.23 -3.79
C HIS A 215 -4.16 -12.98 -4.50
N TYR A 216 -5.03 -12.23 -3.84
CA TYR A 216 -5.50 -10.95 -4.35
C TYR A 216 -5.70 -9.95 -3.20
N VAL A 217 -5.79 -8.69 -3.58
CA VAL A 217 -6.17 -7.59 -2.71
C VAL A 217 -7.13 -6.68 -3.47
N LEU A 218 -8.02 -6.03 -2.75
CA LEU A 218 -8.90 -5.01 -3.33
C LEU A 218 -8.59 -3.67 -2.71
N PHE A 219 -8.45 -2.65 -3.55
CA PHE A 219 -8.32 -1.26 -3.13
C PHE A 219 -9.51 -0.46 -3.61
N ASN A 220 -10.02 0.40 -2.72
CA ASN A 220 -11.15 1.28 -2.97
C ASN A 220 -10.84 2.61 -2.31
N LYS A 221 -11.36 3.74 -2.83
CA LYS A 221 -11.22 5.06 -2.22
C LYS A 221 -9.79 5.41 -1.80
N MET A 222 -8.89 5.40 -2.75
CA MET A 222 -7.55 5.94 -2.51
C MET A 222 -7.56 7.44 -2.73
N GLY A 223 -7.03 8.19 -1.77
CA GLY A 223 -7.13 9.63 -1.81
C GLY A 223 -5.96 10.36 -1.18
N PHE A 224 -5.79 11.61 -1.58
CA PHE A 224 -4.83 12.54 -1.00
C PHE A 224 -5.45 13.92 -0.85
N THR A 225 -5.40 14.45 0.37
CA THR A 225 -5.80 15.83 0.67
C THR A 225 -4.56 16.61 1.10
N PRO A 226 -4.10 17.58 0.31
CA PRO A 226 -2.94 18.39 0.70
C PRO A 226 -3.24 19.25 1.92
N LYS A 227 -2.18 19.56 2.63
CA LYS A 227 -2.25 20.35 3.86
C LYS A 227 -1.17 21.42 3.87
#